data_9c5617a7e37959eb1bfb0cb091dcd3d8
#
_entry.id   9c5617a7e37959eb1bfb0cb091dcd3d8
#
_cell.length_a   1.000
_cell.length_b   1.000
_cell.length_c   1.000
_cell.angle_alpha   90.00
_cell.angle_beta   90.00
_cell.angle_gamma   90.00
#
_symmetry.space_group_name_H-M   'P 1'
#
loop_
_entity.id
_entity.type
_entity.pdbx_description
1 polymer ?
#
loop_
_entity_poly.entity_id
_entity_poly.type
_entity_poly.pdbx_seq_one_letter_code
_entity_poly.pdbx_strand_id
1 'polypeptide(L)'
;MSGFRPPLALRTSTPAAWVEAATADPAALLSDHAHNEKKAALTALSLVHAFSGPPRIPLLLARLAEEELNHFRRVLEALADFGWSLRRDGGSAYAKGLLAHV
;
A
#
# COMPACT_ATOMS: atom_id res chain seq x y z
N MET A 1 -17.71 6.09 2.87
CA MET A 1 -17.21 5.56 2.40
C MET A 1 -16.59 5.23 2.20
N SER A 2 -16.54 5.23 2.39
CA SER A 2 -15.93 4.94 2.10
C SER A 2 -15.25 4.40 1.28
N GLY A 3 -14.69 4.49 0.79
CA GLY A 3 -13.95 4.09 -0.30
C GLY A 3 -13.04 2.93 -0.14
N PHE A 4 -12.88 2.43 1.03
CA PHE A 4 -12.01 1.29 1.23
C PHE A 4 -12.64 0.03 0.69
N ARG A 5 -11.91 -0.64 -0.21
CA ARG A 5 -12.30 -1.95 -0.71
C ARG A 5 -11.12 -2.87 -0.54
N PRO A 6 -11.28 -3.95 0.21
CA PRO A 6 -10.18 -4.91 0.33
C PRO A 6 -9.89 -5.55 -1.02
N PRO A 7 -8.65 -5.97 -1.25
CA PRO A 7 -8.32 -6.75 -2.45
C PRO A 7 -9.24 -7.94 -2.59
N LEU A 8 -9.42 -8.43 -3.80
CA LEU A 8 -10.29 -9.57 -4.06
C LEU A 8 -9.95 -10.75 -3.15
N ALA A 9 -8.67 -11.00 -2.94
CA ALA A 9 -8.23 -12.08 -2.05
C ALA A 9 -8.75 -11.92 -0.64
N LEU A 10 -8.77 -10.69 -0.11
CA LEU A 10 -9.29 -10.42 1.22
C LEU A 10 -10.81 -10.49 1.28
N ARG A 11 -11.48 -10.27 0.15
CA ARG A 11 -12.93 -10.40 0.11
C ARG A 11 -13.40 -11.84 0.24
N THR A 12 -12.58 -12.79 -0.18
CA THR A 12 -12.93 -14.21 -0.08
C THR A 12 -12.63 -14.78 1.29
N SER A 13 -11.81 -14.09 2.11
CA SER A 13 -11.63 -14.47 3.49
C SER A 13 -12.73 -13.85 4.34
N THR A 14 -12.94 -14.36 5.53
CA THR A 14 -13.99 -13.82 6.39
C THR A 14 -13.65 -12.40 6.83
N PRO A 15 -14.64 -11.49 6.90
CA PRO A 15 -14.39 -10.17 7.44
C PRO A 15 -13.82 -10.20 8.85
N ALA A 16 -14.25 -11.19 9.65
CA ALA A 16 -13.75 -11.34 11.00
C ALA A 16 -12.26 -11.63 11.03
N ALA A 17 -11.77 -12.49 10.12
CA ALA A 17 -10.35 -12.81 10.06
C ALA A 17 -9.53 -11.57 9.68
N TRP A 18 -10.03 -10.75 8.76
CA TRP A 18 -9.35 -9.53 8.36
C TRP A 18 -9.29 -8.53 9.50
N VAL A 19 -10.42 -8.32 10.19
CA VAL A 19 -10.49 -7.41 11.34
C VAL A 19 -9.58 -7.88 12.45
N GLU A 20 -9.55 -9.17 12.71
CA GLU A 20 -8.68 -9.74 13.72
C GLU A 20 -7.21 -9.48 13.42
N ALA A 21 -6.80 -9.67 12.16
CA ALA A 21 -5.44 -9.41 11.74
C ALA A 21 -5.10 -7.92 11.92
N ALA A 22 -6.01 -7.03 11.52
CA ALA A 22 -5.78 -5.59 11.62
C ALA A 22 -5.68 -5.12 13.07
N THR A 23 -6.48 -5.68 13.97
CA THR A 23 -6.48 -5.28 15.37
C THR A 23 -5.36 -5.94 16.17
N ALA A 24 -4.86 -7.10 15.70
CA ALA A 24 -3.78 -7.79 16.41
C ALA A 24 -2.46 -7.05 16.28
N ASP A 25 -2.18 -6.47 15.09
CA ASP A 25 -0.92 -5.76 14.88
C ASP A 25 -1.13 -4.63 13.87
N PRO A 26 -1.79 -3.56 14.30
CA PRO A 26 -2.07 -2.45 13.39
C PRO A 26 -0.82 -1.75 12.88
N ALA A 27 0.26 -1.73 13.65
CA ALA A 27 1.50 -1.12 13.21
C ALA A 27 2.11 -1.89 12.04
N ALA A 28 2.03 -3.23 12.08
CA ALA A 28 2.50 -4.04 10.97
C ALA A 28 1.63 -3.83 9.72
N LEU A 29 0.33 -3.75 9.91
CA LEU A 29 -0.60 -3.54 8.80
C LEU A 29 -0.35 -2.19 8.12
N LEU A 30 -0.21 -1.13 8.91
CA LEU A 30 0.08 0.20 8.37
C LEU A 30 1.44 0.25 7.70
N SER A 31 2.45 -0.41 8.26
CA SER A 31 3.78 -0.46 7.66
C SER A 31 3.73 -1.16 6.30
N ASP A 32 3.01 -2.27 6.22
CA ASP A 32 2.85 -3.00 4.96
C ASP A 32 2.15 -2.13 3.92
N HIS A 33 1.13 -1.41 4.35
CA HIS A 33 0.42 -0.49 3.47
C HIS A 33 1.35 0.61 2.96
N ALA A 34 2.17 1.19 3.85
CA ALA A 34 3.13 2.21 3.46
C ALA A 34 4.12 1.68 2.42
N HIS A 35 4.63 0.47 2.61
CA HIS A 35 5.57 -0.12 1.67
C HIS A 35 4.92 -0.39 0.31
N ASN A 36 3.65 -0.77 0.30
CA ASN A 36 2.92 -0.98 -0.95
C ASN A 36 2.75 0.33 -1.72
N GLU A 37 2.45 1.43 -1.03
CA GLU A 37 2.35 2.74 -1.67
C GLU A 37 3.68 3.20 -2.23
N LYS A 38 4.75 2.97 -1.47
CA LYS A 38 6.10 3.29 -1.93
C LYS A 38 6.45 2.50 -3.20
N LYS A 39 6.13 1.22 -3.23
CA LYS A 39 6.40 0.38 -4.39
C LYS A 39 5.60 0.83 -5.60
N ALA A 40 4.35 1.23 -5.38
CA ALA A 40 3.50 1.74 -6.45
C ALA A 40 4.08 3.01 -7.06
N ALA A 41 4.59 3.92 -6.22
CA ALA A 41 5.22 5.14 -6.70
C ALA A 41 6.48 4.83 -7.51
N LEU A 42 7.31 3.93 -7.01
CA LEU A 42 8.54 3.54 -7.70
C LEU A 42 8.24 2.86 -9.02
N THR A 43 7.21 2.03 -9.06
CA THR A 43 6.78 1.38 -10.30
C THR A 43 6.34 2.40 -11.33
N ALA A 44 5.52 3.37 -10.92
CA ALA A 44 5.06 4.42 -11.83
C ALA A 44 6.24 5.20 -12.40
N LEU A 45 7.22 5.55 -11.55
CA LEU A 45 8.41 6.26 -12.00
C LEU A 45 9.26 5.42 -12.94
N SER A 46 9.37 4.13 -12.67
CA SER A 46 10.11 3.22 -13.55
C SER A 46 9.49 3.13 -14.93
N LEU A 47 8.16 3.15 -14.99
CA LEU A 47 7.46 3.08 -16.26
C LEU A 47 7.68 4.32 -17.12
N VAL A 48 7.99 5.47 -16.53
CA VAL A 48 8.32 6.67 -17.28
C VAL A 48 9.51 6.42 -18.20
N HIS A 49 10.52 5.69 -17.73
CA HIS A 49 11.69 5.37 -18.54
C HIS A 49 11.37 4.45 -19.71
N ALA A 50 10.35 3.63 -19.58
CA ALA A 50 9.99 2.67 -20.64
C ALA A 50 9.21 3.32 -21.79
N PHE A 51 8.66 4.51 -21.56
CA PHE A 51 7.82 5.17 -22.55
C PHE A 51 8.52 6.36 -23.15
N SER A 52 8.79 6.28 -24.44
CA SER A 52 9.38 7.39 -25.20
C SER A 52 8.35 8.02 -26.13
N GLY A 53 7.08 7.70 -25.94
CA GLY A 53 5.98 8.15 -26.77
C GLY A 53 5.47 9.55 -26.40
N PRO A 54 4.17 9.78 -26.62
CA PRO A 54 3.58 11.10 -26.37
C PRO A 54 3.82 11.55 -24.93
N PRO A 55 4.05 12.85 -24.71
CA PRO A 55 4.36 13.35 -23.37
C PRO A 55 3.22 13.13 -22.37
N ARG A 56 2.01 12.83 -22.83
CA ARG A 56 0.86 12.57 -21.97
C ARG A 56 1.09 11.37 -21.07
N ILE A 57 1.72 10.31 -21.56
CA ILE A 57 1.90 9.09 -20.77
C ILE A 57 2.87 9.32 -19.60
N PRO A 58 4.07 9.85 -19.81
CA PRO A 58 4.94 10.18 -18.68
C PRO A 58 4.31 11.12 -17.68
N LEU A 59 3.53 12.09 -18.16
CA LEU A 59 2.85 13.04 -17.27
C LEU A 59 1.84 12.35 -16.37
N LEU A 60 1.04 11.43 -16.92
CA LEU A 60 0.08 10.66 -16.14
C LEU A 60 0.78 9.79 -15.12
N LEU A 61 1.89 9.16 -15.50
CA LEU A 61 2.67 8.33 -14.58
C LEU A 61 3.27 9.16 -13.46
N ALA A 62 3.73 10.37 -13.77
CA ALA A 62 4.27 11.27 -12.75
C ALA A 62 3.19 11.67 -11.75
N ARG A 63 1.98 11.96 -12.24
CA ARG A 63 0.85 12.28 -11.36
C ARG A 63 0.48 11.11 -10.48
N LEU A 64 0.48 9.90 -11.04
CA LEU A 64 0.21 8.70 -10.25
C LEU A 64 1.26 8.53 -9.17
N ALA A 65 2.53 8.72 -9.50
CA ALA A 65 3.60 8.63 -8.51
C ALA A 65 3.41 9.65 -7.38
N GLU A 66 3.00 10.87 -7.72
CA GLU A 66 2.73 11.89 -6.71
C GLU A 66 1.60 11.47 -5.78
N GLU A 67 0.53 10.91 -6.32
CA GLU A 67 -0.59 10.43 -5.51
C GLU A 67 -0.15 9.32 -4.56
N GLU A 68 0.62 8.36 -5.07
CA GLU A 68 1.08 7.26 -4.26
C GLU A 68 2.06 7.72 -3.18
N LEU A 69 2.92 8.68 -3.49
CA LEU A 69 3.82 9.27 -2.50
C LEU A 69 3.05 10.04 -1.42
N ASN A 70 1.97 10.71 -1.82
CA ASN A 70 1.12 11.40 -0.87
C ASN A 70 0.44 10.43 0.08
N HIS A 71 -0.04 9.30 -0.44
CA HIS A 71 -0.61 8.24 0.39
C HIS A 71 0.44 7.66 1.33
N PHE A 72 1.63 7.41 0.81
CA PHE A 72 2.75 6.92 1.61
C PHE A 72 3.03 7.85 2.78
N ARG A 73 3.13 9.16 2.51
CA ARG A 73 3.38 10.15 3.55
C ARG A 73 2.26 10.14 4.60
N ARG A 74 1.00 10.02 4.16
CA ARG A 74 -0.13 10.00 5.09
C ARG A 74 -0.09 8.79 6.02
N VAL A 75 0.32 7.65 5.51
CA VAL A 75 0.45 6.46 6.35
C VAL A 75 1.59 6.65 7.36
N LEU A 76 2.70 7.25 6.93
CA LEU A 76 3.79 7.55 7.84
C LEU A 76 3.35 8.51 8.93
N GLU A 77 2.53 9.51 8.59
CA GLU A 77 2.00 10.46 9.57
C GLU A 77 1.08 9.74 10.56
N ALA A 78 0.27 8.81 10.08
CA ALA A 78 -0.61 8.05 10.96
C ALA A 78 0.21 7.20 11.93
N LEU A 79 1.27 6.56 11.44
CA LEU A 79 2.17 5.80 12.31
C LEU A 79 2.76 6.71 13.39
N ALA A 80 3.23 7.88 13.00
CA ALA A 80 3.81 8.84 13.94
C ALA A 80 2.79 9.29 14.97
N ASP A 81 1.55 9.54 14.55
CA ASP A 81 0.49 9.97 15.45
C ASP A 81 0.18 8.92 16.51
N PHE A 82 0.30 7.64 16.16
CA PHE A 82 0.11 6.57 17.12
C PHE A 82 1.38 6.27 17.93
N GLY A 83 2.49 6.92 17.63
CA GLY A 83 3.76 6.64 18.27
C GLY A 83 4.39 5.34 17.81
N TRP A 84 4.02 4.85 16.64
CA TRP A 84 4.55 3.62 16.08
C TRP A 84 5.62 3.92 15.04
N SER A 85 6.61 3.02 14.94
CA SER A 85 7.67 3.13 13.96
C SER A 85 7.33 2.34 12.71
N LEU A 86 7.79 2.83 11.57
CA LEU A 86 7.66 2.09 10.32
C LEU A 86 8.50 0.82 10.44
N ARG A 87 7.89 -0.31 10.20
CA ARG A 87 8.58 -1.59 10.24
C ARG A 87 9.23 -1.87 8.88
N ARG A 88 10.25 -2.72 8.91
CA ARG A 88 10.94 -3.11 7.69
C ARG A 88 9.97 -3.78 6.72
N ASP A 89 10.25 -3.59 5.43
CA ASP A 89 9.51 -4.28 4.40
C ASP A 89 9.95 -5.74 4.37
N GLY A 90 9.12 -6.60 4.93
CA GLY A 90 9.39 -8.03 4.99
C GLY A 90 8.93 -8.79 3.76
N GLY A 91 8.87 -8.10 2.61
CA GLY A 91 8.37 -8.74 1.40
C GLY A 91 6.89 -9.04 1.48
N SER A 92 6.16 -8.17 2.19
CA SER A 92 4.72 -8.34 2.39
C SER A 92 4.39 -9.63 3.13
N ALA A 93 5.21 -9.96 4.14
CA ALA A 93 4.96 -11.15 4.95
C ALA A 93 3.56 -11.13 5.54
N TYR A 94 3.10 -9.95 5.96
CA TYR A 94 1.76 -9.80 6.49
C TYR A 94 0.70 -10.09 5.45
N ALA A 95 0.87 -9.53 4.26
CA ALA A 95 -0.04 -9.79 3.15
C ALA A 95 0.00 -11.26 2.74
N LYS A 96 1.19 -11.87 2.74
CA LYS A 96 1.31 -13.30 2.44
C LYS A 96 0.53 -14.14 3.45
N GLY A 97 0.61 -13.77 4.72
CA GLY A 97 -0.14 -14.45 5.76
C GLY A 97 -1.64 -14.35 5.54
N LEU A 98 -2.13 -13.17 5.16
CA LEU A 98 -3.54 -12.98 4.86
C LEU A 98 -3.96 -13.78 3.62
N LEU A 99 -3.14 -13.78 2.59
CA LEU A 99 -3.44 -14.50 1.36
C LEU A 99 -3.44 -16.01 1.58
N ALA A 100 -2.65 -16.50 2.50
CA ALA A 100 -2.61 -17.92 2.81
C ALA A 100 -3.93 -18.44 3.35
N HIS A 101 -4.81 -17.56 3.82
CA HIS A 101 -6.11 -17.92 4.33
C HIS A 101 -7.23 -17.82 3.28
N VAL A 102 -6.87 -17.54 2.06
CA VAL A 102 -7.81 -17.38 0.95
C VAL A 102 -7.91 -18.66 0.07
#